data_ce489768c06470ca17760bd41f5a43d5
#
_entry.id   ce489768c06470ca17760bd41f5a43d5
#
_cell.length_a   1.000
_cell.length_b   1.000
_cell.length_c   1.000
_cell.angle_alpha   90.00
_cell.angle_beta   90.00
_cell.angle_gamma   90.00
#
_symmetry.space_group_name_H-M   'P 1'
#
loop_
_entity.id
_entity.type
_entity.pdbx_description
1 polymer ?
#
loop_
_entity_poly.entity_id
_entity_poly.type
_entity_poly.pdbx_seq_one_letter_code
_entity_poly.pdbx_strand_id
1 'polypeptide(L)'
;GIAVVVLCLSGLLSRALTRKIGQLLTAIREVREGAYSHRAEVPGRDEIAQLAQEFNSLTDRLQTTENARRRFVSDASHELKTPLAAIRLLTDSILQTENIDRETAREFVTDIGQEAERLSRITEDLLRLTRLDSNVLERPVVVDALPVLEQVMRMMSLVAQEKGTELT
;
A
#
# COMPACT_ATOMS: atom_id res chain seq x y z
N GLY A 1 -28.33 -3.16 58.45
CA GLY A 1 -26.89 -2.69 58.29
C GLY A 1 -26.19 -3.36 57.12
N ILE A 2 -25.96 -4.69 57.15
CA ILE A 2 -25.10 -5.39 56.16
C ILE A 2 -25.69 -5.38 54.74
N ALA A 3 -27.01 -5.56 54.59
CA ALA A 3 -27.66 -5.57 53.29
C ALA A 3 -27.52 -4.23 52.51
N VAL A 4 -27.57 -3.09 53.21
CA VAL A 4 -27.38 -1.77 52.59
C VAL A 4 -25.96 -1.59 52.11
N VAL A 5 -24.97 -2.04 52.87
CA VAL A 5 -23.54 -1.98 52.47
C VAL A 5 -23.27 -2.82 51.22
N VAL A 6 -23.83 -4.04 51.20
CA VAL A 6 -23.68 -4.93 50.02
C VAL A 6 -24.36 -4.33 48.77
N LEU A 7 -25.54 -3.75 48.89
CA LEU A 7 -26.23 -3.06 47.78
C LEU A 7 -25.45 -1.83 47.30
N CYS A 8 -24.91 -1.03 48.20
CA CYS A 8 -24.07 0.14 47.82
C CYS A 8 -22.77 -0.30 47.12
N LEU A 9 -22.11 -1.32 47.64
CA LEU A 9 -20.88 -1.84 47.03
C LEU A 9 -21.12 -2.42 45.62
N SER A 10 -22.19 -3.21 45.49
CA SER A 10 -22.64 -3.76 44.19
C SER A 10 -22.97 -2.66 43.18
N GLY A 11 -23.66 -1.61 43.62
CA GLY A 11 -24.00 -0.48 42.77
C GLY A 11 -22.77 0.33 42.30
N LEU A 12 -21.80 0.52 43.20
CA LEU A 12 -20.52 1.20 42.83
C LEU A 12 -19.69 0.35 41.86
N LEU A 13 -19.60 -0.94 42.07
CA LEU A 13 -18.86 -1.86 41.20
C LEU A 13 -19.51 -1.93 39.80
N SER A 14 -20.84 -2.04 39.75
CA SER A 14 -21.63 -2.05 38.50
C SER A 14 -21.39 -0.76 37.69
N ARG A 15 -21.43 0.40 38.35
CA ARG A 15 -21.18 1.71 37.70
C ARG A 15 -19.77 1.82 37.17
N ALA A 16 -18.77 1.37 37.93
CA ALA A 16 -17.38 1.40 37.51
C ALA A 16 -17.15 0.55 36.24
N LEU A 17 -17.74 -0.67 36.22
CA LEU A 17 -17.66 -1.56 35.08
C LEU A 17 -18.36 -1.00 33.84
N THR A 18 -19.58 -0.50 34.00
CA THR A 18 -20.38 0.09 32.90
C THR A 18 -19.65 1.29 32.29
N ARG A 19 -18.98 2.11 33.12
CA ARG A 19 -18.21 3.25 32.64
C ARG A 19 -17.01 2.81 31.77
N LYS A 20 -16.26 1.79 32.18
CA LYS A 20 -15.14 1.24 31.41
C LYS A 20 -15.56 0.69 30.06
N ILE A 21 -16.65 -0.08 30.07
CA ILE A 21 -17.23 -0.62 28.82
C ILE A 21 -17.71 0.52 27.91
N GLY A 22 -18.32 1.55 28.47
CA GLY A 22 -18.76 2.73 27.72
C GLY A 22 -17.59 3.47 27.04
N GLN A 23 -16.45 3.62 27.72
CA GLN A 23 -15.25 4.21 27.16
C GLN A 23 -14.68 3.40 26.00
N LEU A 24 -14.62 2.07 26.15
CA LEU A 24 -14.16 1.18 25.08
C LEU A 24 -15.11 1.22 23.88
N LEU A 25 -16.43 1.20 24.10
CA LEU A 25 -17.42 1.28 23.03
C LEU A 25 -17.34 2.60 22.26
N THR A 26 -17.06 3.71 22.94
CA THR A 26 -16.86 5.02 22.30
C THR A 26 -15.62 4.98 21.39
N ALA A 27 -14.50 4.46 21.89
CA ALA A 27 -13.28 4.33 21.09
C ALA A 27 -13.49 3.43 19.86
N ILE A 28 -14.19 2.30 20.03
CA ILE A 28 -14.54 1.41 18.91
C ILE A 28 -15.37 2.14 17.83
N ARG A 29 -16.34 2.97 18.24
CA ARG A 29 -17.18 3.73 17.30
C ARG A 29 -16.36 4.75 16.52
N GLU A 30 -15.49 5.50 17.20
CA GLU A 30 -14.64 6.50 16.56
C GLU A 30 -13.66 5.87 15.57
N VAL A 31 -13.02 4.75 15.94
CA VAL A 31 -12.15 4.01 15.03
C VAL A 31 -12.92 3.46 13.83
N ARG A 32 -14.15 2.97 14.04
CA ARG A 32 -15.04 2.53 12.95
C ARG A 32 -15.37 3.67 11.96
N GLU A 33 -15.46 4.89 12.44
CA GLU A 33 -15.71 6.10 11.63
C GLU A 33 -14.43 6.64 10.97
N GLY A 34 -13.30 5.97 11.14
CA GLY A 34 -12.04 6.31 10.49
C GLY A 34 -11.05 7.11 11.36
N ALA A 35 -11.39 7.37 12.61
CA ALA A 35 -10.49 8.05 13.56
C ALA A 35 -9.44 7.06 14.14
N TYR A 36 -8.59 6.52 13.27
CA TYR A 36 -7.59 5.50 13.66
C TYR A 36 -6.52 6.00 14.65
N SER A 37 -6.45 7.30 14.92
CA SER A 37 -5.57 7.86 15.96
C SER A 37 -6.17 7.80 17.36
N HIS A 38 -7.47 7.51 17.49
CA HIS A 38 -8.13 7.43 18.78
C HIS A 38 -7.73 6.16 19.54
N ARG A 39 -7.59 6.25 20.85
CA ARG A 39 -7.24 5.12 21.72
C ARG A 39 -8.25 5.00 22.85
N ALA A 40 -8.54 3.76 23.23
CA ALA A 40 -9.35 3.49 24.41
C ALA A 40 -8.51 3.69 25.67
N GLU A 41 -8.85 4.73 26.45
CA GLU A 41 -8.25 5.00 27.75
C GLU A 41 -9.08 4.37 28.86
N VAL A 42 -8.83 3.09 29.14
CA VAL A 42 -9.51 2.34 30.20
C VAL A 42 -8.52 2.09 31.34
N PRO A 43 -8.69 2.76 32.49
CA PRO A 43 -7.79 2.62 33.62
C PRO A 43 -7.99 1.28 34.33
N GLY A 44 -6.90 0.67 34.80
CA GLY A 44 -6.92 -0.55 35.61
C GLY A 44 -5.99 -1.64 35.09
N ARG A 45 -6.13 -2.82 35.69
CA ARG A 45 -5.38 -4.07 35.35
C ARG A 45 -6.32 -5.27 35.24
N ASP A 46 -7.62 -5.00 35.12
CA ASP A 46 -8.65 -6.01 34.93
C ASP A 46 -8.78 -6.43 33.46
N GLU A 47 -9.64 -7.37 33.17
CA GLU A 47 -9.88 -7.94 31.85
C GLU A 47 -10.35 -6.87 30.83
N ILE A 48 -11.08 -5.84 31.30
CA ILE A 48 -11.53 -4.75 30.44
C ILE A 48 -10.37 -3.84 30.04
N ALA A 49 -9.45 -3.58 30.96
CA ALA A 49 -8.23 -2.83 30.66
C ALA A 49 -7.32 -3.60 29.69
N GLN A 50 -7.21 -4.92 29.84
CA GLN A 50 -6.49 -5.79 28.92
C GLN A 50 -7.13 -5.79 27.53
N LEU A 51 -8.45 -5.90 27.44
CA LEU A 51 -9.20 -5.80 26.18
C LEU A 51 -8.98 -4.44 25.49
N ALA A 52 -8.92 -3.35 26.25
CA ALA A 52 -8.62 -2.02 25.71
C ALA A 52 -7.20 -1.94 25.15
N GLN A 53 -6.22 -2.59 25.77
CA GLN A 53 -4.85 -2.66 25.25
C GLN A 53 -4.77 -3.44 23.93
N GLU A 54 -5.44 -4.59 23.85
CA GLU A 54 -5.53 -5.37 22.61
C GLU A 54 -6.22 -4.57 21.49
N PHE A 55 -7.32 -3.89 21.83
CA PHE A 55 -8.00 -2.99 20.89
C PHE A 55 -7.06 -1.88 20.39
N ASN A 56 -6.29 -1.24 21.28
CA ASN A 56 -5.33 -0.21 20.90
C ASN A 56 -4.23 -0.77 19.98
N SER A 57 -3.74 -1.99 20.26
CA SER A 57 -2.77 -2.67 19.40
C SER A 57 -3.30 -2.93 17.98
N LEU A 58 -4.56 -3.36 17.87
CA LEU A 58 -5.23 -3.51 16.56
C LEU A 58 -5.39 -2.16 15.85
N THR A 59 -5.75 -1.12 16.60
CA THR A 59 -5.91 0.24 16.06
C THR A 59 -4.58 0.80 15.55
N ASP A 60 -3.46 0.52 16.23
CA ASP A 60 -2.12 0.89 15.77
C ASP A 60 -1.77 0.25 14.43
N ARG A 61 -2.09 -1.04 14.27
CA ARG A 61 -1.90 -1.75 13.00
C ARG A 61 -2.77 -1.17 11.89
N LEU A 62 -4.04 -0.89 12.17
CA LEU A 62 -4.95 -0.25 11.22
C LEU A 62 -4.44 1.12 10.79
N GLN A 63 -4.01 1.95 11.74
CA GLN A 63 -3.45 3.28 11.46
C GLN A 63 -2.21 3.19 10.57
N THR A 64 -1.31 2.25 10.88
CA THR A 64 -0.09 2.02 10.10
C THR A 64 -0.42 1.61 8.67
N THR A 65 -1.34 0.66 8.50
CA THR A 65 -1.79 0.18 7.18
C THR A 65 -2.45 1.30 6.38
N GLU A 66 -3.35 2.08 7.00
CA GLU A 66 -4.01 3.20 6.31
C GLU A 66 -3.02 4.30 5.92
N ASN A 67 -2.04 4.61 6.77
CA ASN A 67 -0.99 5.56 6.44
C ASN A 67 -0.10 5.08 5.29
N ALA A 68 0.25 3.79 5.27
CA ALA A 68 0.98 3.19 4.16
C ALA A 68 0.18 3.25 2.85
N ARG A 69 -1.12 2.93 2.90
CA ARG A 69 -2.04 3.04 1.76
C ARG A 69 -2.13 4.45 1.22
N ARG A 70 -2.27 5.45 2.09
CA ARG A 70 -2.33 6.87 1.68
C ARG A 70 -1.04 7.34 1.03
N ARG A 71 0.12 6.95 1.58
CA ARG A 71 1.42 7.26 0.96
C ARG A 71 1.53 6.61 -0.40
N PHE A 72 1.21 5.32 -0.51
CA PHE A 72 1.23 4.60 -1.78
C PHE A 72 0.41 5.29 -2.86
N VAL A 73 -0.84 5.72 -2.56
CA VAL A 73 -1.69 6.44 -3.52
C VAL A 73 -1.10 7.80 -3.89
N SER A 74 -0.53 8.52 -2.91
CA SER A 74 0.13 9.81 -3.15
C SER A 74 1.34 9.66 -4.06
N ASP A 75 2.22 8.73 -3.73
CA ASP A 75 3.47 8.50 -4.47
C ASP A 75 3.18 8.01 -5.89
N ALA A 76 2.25 7.06 -6.05
CA ALA A 76 1.78 6.62 -7.35
C ALA A 76 1.23 7.77 -8.19
N SER A 77 0.43 8.66 -7.58
CA SER A 77 -0.13 9.84 -8.26
C SER A 77 0.96 10.79 -8.73
N HIS A 78 2.00 11.01 -7.93
CA HIS A 78 3.14 11.84 -8.29
C HIS A 78 3.98 11.22 -9.40
N GLU A 79 4.29 9.93 -9.31
CA GLU A 79 5.08 9.21 -10.31
C GLU A 79 4.38 9.11 -11.68
N LEU A 80 3.05 9.04 -11.70
CA LEU A 80 2.27 9.05 -12.94
C LEU A 80 2.11 10.45 -13.54
N LYS A 81 2.01 11.48 -12.70
CA LYS A 81 1.76 12.85 -13.15
C LYS A 81 2.94 13.43 -13.94
N THR A 82 4.17 13.10 -13.58
CA THR A 82 5.38 13.64 -14.21
C THR A 82 5.50 13.25 -15.69
N PRO A 83 5.49 11.95 -16.06
CA PRO A 83 5.57 11.52 -17.45
C PRO A 83 4.34 11.97 -18.25
N LEU A 84 3.16 12.00 -17.64
CA LEU A 84 1.96 12.49 -18.30
C LEU A 84 2.05 13.98 -18.65
N ALA A 85 2.63 14.79 -17.76
CA ALA A 85 2.86 16.21 -18.02
C ALA A 85 3.88 16.42 -19.14
N ALA A 86 4.94 15.60 -19.20
CA ALA A 86 5.92 15.63 -20.29
C ALA A 86 5.29 15.28 -21.63
N ILE A 87 4.50 14.20 -21.70
CA ILE A 87 3.76 13.82 -22.92
C ILE A 87 2.85 14.97 -23.38
N ARG A 88 2.12 15.57 -22.46
CA ARG A 88 1.23 16.69 -22.77
C ARG A 88 2.00 17.89 -23.32
N LEU A 89 3.11 18.27 -22.67
CA LEU A 89 3.94 19.39 -23.11
C LEU A 89 4.49 19.16 -24.52
N LEU A 90 5.03 17.99 -24.81
CA LEU A 90 5.55 17.63 -26.13
C LEU A 90 4.45 17.63 -27.18
N THR A 91 3.28 17.10 -26.85
CA THR A 91 2.10 17.09 -27.73
C THR A 91 1.63 18.53 -28.02
N ASP A 92 1.50 19.38 -27.00
CA ASP A 92 1.11 20.77 -27.15
C ASP A 92 2.14 21.53 -28.00
N SER A 93 3.45 21.25 -27.84
CA SER A 93 4.52 21.84 -28.65
C SER A 93 4.40 21.46 -30.13
N ILE A 94 4.09 20.21 -30.44
CA ILE A 94 3.86 19.76 -31.83
C ILE A 94 2.65 20.49 -32.44
N LEU A 95 1.54 20.60 -31.69
CA LEU A 95 0.29 21.18 -32.19
C LEU A 95 0.33 22.69 -32.35
N GLN A 96 1.14 23.41 -31.55
CA GLN A 96 1.24 24.87 -31.57
C GLN A 96 2.30 25.40 -32.55
N THR A 97 3.19 24.54 -33.04
CA THR A 97 4.25 24.93 -33.98
C THR A 97 3.77 24.81 -35.42
N GLU A 98 3.47 25.91 -36.09
CA GLU A 98 2.93 25.92 -37.47
C GLU A 98 3.86 25.29 -38.53
N ASN A 99 5.19 25.35 -38.30
CA ASN A 99 6.19 24.83 -39.23
C ASN A 99 7.27 24.05 -38.45
N ILE A 100 6.85 22.98 -37.79
CA ILE A 100 7.80 22.05 -37.16
C ILE A 100 8.54 21.27 -38.25
N ASP A 101 9.88 21.27 -38.20
CA ASP A 101 10.64 20.44 -39.12
C ASP A 101 10.51 18.93 -38.76
N ARG A 102 10.75 18.11 -39.76
CA ARG A 102 10.55 16.66 -39.66
C ARG A 102 11.42 15.99 -38.61
N GLU A 103 12.62 16.51 -38.37
CA GLU A 103 13.58 15.96 -37.42
C GLU A 103 13.12 16.25 -35.98
N THR A 104 12.79 17.50 -35.66
CA THR A 104 12.23 17.92 -34.35
C THR A 104 10.89 17.21 -34.04
N ALA A 105 10.02 17.06 -35.05
CA ALA A 105 8.77 16.31 -34.86
C ALA A 105 9.03 14.85 -34.52
N ARG A 106 10.03 14.22 -35.14
CA ARG A 106 10.42 12.84 -34.88
C ARG A 106 11.02 12.68 -33.48
N GLU A 107 11.84 13.62 -33.03
CA GLU A 107 12.39 13.64 -31.67
C GLU A 107 11.27 13.71 -30.64
N PHE A 108 10.32 14.65 -30.78
CA PHE A 108 9.19 14.76 -29.85
C PHE A 108 8.32 13.49 -29.80
N VAL A 109 8.05 12.87 -30.94
CA VAL A 109 7.31 11.59 -30.99
C VAL A 109 8.09 10.47 -30.32
N THR A 110 9.42 10.46 -30.47
CA THR A 110 10.28 9.46 -29.80
C THR A 110 10.25 9.66 -28.29
N ASP A 111 10.35 10.90 -27.80
CA ASP A 111 10.28 11.24 -26.38
C ASP A 111 8.92 10.89 -25.77
N ILE A 112 7.83 11.17 -26.50
CA ILE A 112 6.47 10.73 -26.11
C ILE A 112 6.42 9.21 -25.97
N GLY A 113 7.01 8.48 -26.90
CA GLY A 113 7.09 7.03 -26.83
C GLY A 113 7.84 6.53 -25.58
N GLN A 114 8.98 7.14 -25.24
CA GLN A 114 9.76 6.80 -24.06
C GLN A 114 9.00 7.06 -22.75
N GLU A 115 8.28 8.20 -22.66
CA GLU A 115 7.48 8.49 -21.48
C GLU A 115 6.25 7.56 -21.37
N ALA A 116 5.66 7.13 -22.48
CA ALA A 116 4.60 6.14 -22.49
C ALA A 116 5.07 4.76 -22.01
N GLU A 117 6.27 4.32 -22.42
CA GLU A 117 6.89 3.09 -21.92
C GLU A 117 7.22 3.19 -20.43
N ARG A 118 7.64 4.36 -19.97
CA ARG A 118 7.88 4.62 -18.54
C ARG A 118 6.58 4.50 -17.74
N LEU A 119 5.46 5.07 -18.23
CA LEU A 119 4.14 4.93 -17.62
C LEU A 119 3.71 3.47 -17.53
N SER A 120 3.93 2.68 -18.58
CA SER A 120 3.61 1.24 -18.59
C SER A 120 4.38 0.50 -17.48
N ARG A 121 5.68 0.77 -17.34
CA ARG A 121 6.49 0.16 -16.27
C ARG A 121 6.00 0.54 -14.87
N ILE A 122 5.70 1.83 -14.65
CA ILE A 122 5.18 2.29 -13.35
C ILE A 122 3.85 1.59 -13.02
N THR A 123 2.95 1.45 -13.99
CA THR A 123 1.66 0.77 -13.77
C THR A 123 1.83 -0.72 -13.50
N GLU A 124 2.75 -1.40 -14.16
CA GLU A 124 3.08 -2.81 -13.89
C GLU A 124 3.65 -3.00 -12.47
N ASP A 125 4.56 -2.12 -12.04
CA ASP A 125 5.13 -2.15 -10.69
C ASP A 125 4.06 -1.91 -9.62
N LEU A 126 3.15 -0.96 -9.83
CA LEU A 126 2.01 -0.69 -8.94
C LEU A 126 1.08 -1.91 -8.84
N LEU A 127 0.77 -2.56 -9.97
CA LEU A 127 -0.05 -3.77 -9.99
C LEU A 127 0.65 -4.93 -9.27
N ARG A 128 1.96 -5.05 -9.41
CA ARG A 128 2.75 -6.08 -8.72
C ARG A 128 2.73 -5.86 -7.20
N LEU A 129 2.90 -4.62 -6.75
CA LEU A 129 2.83 -4.27 -5.33
C LEU A 129 1.45 -4.57 -4.73
N THR A 130 0.36 -4.24 -5.44
CA THR A 130 -1.01 -4.52 -4.96
C THR A 130 -1.30 -6.02 -4.86
N ARG A 131 -0.72 -6.85 -5.73
CA ARG A 131 -0.84 -8.32 -5.65
C ARG A 131 -0.10 -8.89 -4.44
N LEU A 132 1.08 -8.38 -4.11
CA LEU A 132 1.84 -8.78 -2.93
C LEU A 132 1.11 -8.42 -1.63
N ASP A 133 0.44 -7.26 -1.59
CA ASP A 133 -0.30 -6.78 -0.41
C ASP A 133 -1.60 -7.56 -0.17
N SER A 134 -2.19 -8.14 -1.23
CA SER A 134 -3.45 -8.88 -1.14
C SER A 134 -3.33 -10.26 -0.47
N ASN A 135 -2.14 -10.63 -0.01
CA ASN A 135 -1.87 -11.88 0.74
C ASN A 135 -2.46 -13.14 0.06
N VAL A 136 -2.68 -13.09 -1.24
CA VAL A 136 -2.93 -14.26 -2.05
C VAL A 136 -1.59 -15.00 -2.09
N LEU A 137 -1.32 -15.76 -1.04
CA LEU A 137 -0.28 -16.77 -1.04
C LEU A 137 -0.59 -17.69 -2.24
N GLU A 138 -0.01 -17.37 -3.37
CA GLU A 138 0.08 -18.36 -4.43
C GLU A 138 0.73 -19.57 -3.78
N ARG A 139 -0.01 -20.67 -3.69
CA ARG A 139 0.51 -21.89 -3.14
C ARG A 139 1.80 -22.20 -3.90
N PRO A 140 2.92 -22.45 -3.24
CA PRO A 140 4.14 -22.80 -3.93
C PRO A 140 3.85 -23.98 -4.84
N VAL A 141 3.96 -23.76 -6.13
CA VAL A 141 3.82 -24.81 -7.14
C VAL A 141 5.23 -25.33 -7.42
N VAL A 142 5.38 -26.64 -7.39
CA VAL A 142 6.64 -27.25 -7.82
C VAL A 142 6.79 -26.98 -9.31
N VAL A 143 7.76 -26.13 -9.66
CA VAL A 143 8.06 -25.80 -11.06
C VAL A 143 9.30 -26.59 -11.46
N ASP A 144 9.24 -27.27 -12.62
CA ASP A 144 10.42 -27.82 -13.23
C ASP A 144 11.34 -26.67 -13.68
N ALA A 145 12.51 -26.56 -13.06
CA ALA A 145 13.46 -25.49 -13.33
C ALA A 145 14.22 -25.68 -14.65
N LEU A 146 14.25 -26.90 -15.19
CA LEU A 146 15.04 -27.25 -16.36
C LEU A 146 14.64 -26.45 -17.62
N PRO A 147 13.35 -26.32 -17.98
CA PRO A 147 12.93 -25.53 -19.14
C PRO A 147 13.28 -24.04 -19.02
N VAL A 148 13.18 -23.50 -17.80
CA VAL A 148 13.53 -22.09 -17.51
C VAL A 148 15.04 -21.88 -17.67
N LEU A 149 15.84 -22.79 -17.13
CA LEU A 149 17.28 -22.76 -17.26
C LEU A 149 17.74 -22.84 -18.71
N GLU A 150 17.16 -23.75 -19.49
CA GLU A 150 17.44 -23.87 -20.92
C GLU A 150 17.05 -22.62 -21.72
N GLN A 151 15.98 -21.94 -21.34
CA GLN A 151 15.57 -20.69 -22.00
C GLN A 151 16.55 -19.56 -21.68
N VAL A 152 16.98 -19.45 -20.42
CA VAL A 152 17.99 -18.46 -19.99
C VAL A 152 19.31 -18.74 -20.68
N MET A 153 19.77 -19.99 -20.73
CA MET A 153 21.00 -20.38 -21.42
C MET A 153 20.95 -20.06 -22.92
N ARG A 154 19.84 -20.29 -23.60
CA ARG A 154 19.66 -19.88 -25.01
C ARG A 154 19.75 -18.37 -25.19
N MET A 155 19.14 -17.58 -24.31
CA MET A 155 19.20 -16.12 -24.36
C MET A 155 20.60 -15.59 -24.10
N MET A 156 21.29 -16.15 -23.11
CA MET A 156 22.65 -15.78 -22.76
C MET A 156 23.68 -16.20 -23.83
N SER A 157 23.47 -17.33 -24.52
CA SER A 157 24.37 -17.76 -25.60
C SER A 157 24.32 -16.82 -26.80
N LEU A 158 23.17 -16.24 -27.12
CA LEU A 158 23.05 -15.22 -28.18
C LEU A 158 23.83 -13.95 -27.81
N VAL A 159 23.72 -13.49 -26.57
CA VAL A 159 24.46 -12.30 -26.08
C VAL A 159 25.96 -12.58 -25.99
N ALA A 160 26.39 -13.79 -25.61
CA ALA A 160 27.77 -14.20 -25.55
C ALA A 160 28.39 -14.28 -26.95
N GLN A 161 27.69 -14.80 -27.94
CA GLN A 161 28.12 -14.81 -29.33
C GLN A 161 28.32 -13.41 -29.89
N GLU A 162 27.43 -12.48 -29.59
CA GLU A 162 27.51 -11.08 -30.01
C GLU A 162 28.75 -10.37 -29.39
N LYS A 163 29.16 -10.79 -28.18
CA LYS A 163 30.32 -10.26 -27.44
C LYS A 163 31.59 -11.08 -27.61
N GLY A 164 31.57 -12.16 -28.39
CA GLY A 164 32.76 -13.03 -28.60
C GLY A 164 33.22 -13.76 -27.33
N THR A 165 32.32 -14.05 -26.40
CA THR A 165 32.64 -14.70 -25.10
C THR A 165 32.01 -16.11 -25.09
N GLU A 166 32.75 -17.12 -24.66
CA GLU A 166 32.25 -18.49 -24.48
C GLU A 166 31.59 -18.65 -23.12
N LEU A 167 30.35 -19.21 -23.11
CA LEU A 167 29.68 -19.61 -21.87
C LEU A 167 30.14 -21.02 -21.50
N THR A 168 30.91 -21.16 -20.44
CA THR A 168 31.29 -22.43 -19.81
C THR A 168 30.42 -22.69 -18.58
#